data_7a88592e7b55be3c60f64cf2816310ca
#
_entry.id   7a88592e7b55be3c60f64cf2816310ca
#
_cell.length_a   1.000
_cell.length_b   1.000
_cell.length_c   1.000
_cell.angle_alpha   90.00
_cell.angle_beta   90.00
_cell.angle_gamma   90.00
#
_symmetry.space_group_name_H-M   'P 1'
#
loop_
_entity.id
_entity.type
_entity.pdbx_description
1 polymer ?
#
loop_
_entity_poly.entity_id
_entity_poly.type
_entity_poly.pdbx_seq_one_letter_code
_entity_poly.pdbx_strand_id
1 'polypeptide(L)'
;MGPQAVIIMAMKCNVERLIEALVGAAVMADRKNGNESAEQKRHTHVVTVSRNYGAQGKAVAQLLADRLGVRCCDREILQGVARRANVDVDLVKTLDEHVKRIKGDWWHGLINGKKFSREQYFHHLVKVVLGISRNGGVIVGRGAHLILGPERAFRVRIVGTLPHCAERIAAREHLGIAAARQRVLEVDGERSEYIRELYDVDIENAGFYDLVLNSDRFDVESIVESILFAMQGVGYVIPEAVLKVSCP
;
A
#
# COMPACT_ATOMS: atom_id res chain seq x y z
N MET A 1 22.41 22.65 -12.13
CA MET A 1 21.48 21.93 -11.22
C MET A 1 21.33 22.80 -9.97
N GLY A 2 20.11 23.21 -9.64
CA GLY A 2 19.85 24.08 -8.49
C GLY A 2 19.98 23.31 -7.16
N PRO A 3 20.19 23.99 -6.03
CA PRO A 3 20.36 23.36 -4.72
C PRO A 3 19.19 22.45 -4.31
N GLN A 4 17.99 22.70 -4.79
CA GLN A 4 16.82 21.85 -4.58
C GLN A 4 16.94 20.48 -5.27
N ALA A 5 17.53 20.41 -6.47
CA ALA A 5 17.75 19.15 -7.19
C ALA A 5 18.76 18.26 -6.46
N VAL A 6 19.79 18.85 -5.85
CA VAL A 6 20.81 18.13 -5.06
C VAL A 6 20.21 17.57 -3.76
N ILE A 7 19.36 18.34 -3.09
CA ILE A 7 18.67 17.90 -1.87
C ILE A 7 17.69 16.76 -2.19
N ILE A 8 16.92 16.87 -3.26
CA ILE A 8 15.99 15.82 -3.72
C ILE A 8 16.76 14.55 -4.09
N MET A 9 17.89 14.67 -4.79
CA MET A 9 18.72 13.53 -5.18
C MET A 9 19.39 12.83 -3.98
N ALA A 10 19.82 13.62 -2.98
CA ALA A 10 20.35 13.09 -1.72
C ALA A 10 19.27 12.39 -0.87
N MET A 11 18.03 12.91 -0.88
CA MET A 11 16.89 12.27 -0.21
C MET A 11 16.47 10.97 -0.90
N LYS A 12 16.47 10.90 -2.24
CA LYS A 12 16.20 9.68 -3.03
C LYS A 12 17.15 8.55 -2.64
N CYS A 13 18.46 8.84 -2.65
CA CYS A 13 19.49 7.88 -2.25
C CYS A 13 19.33 7.40 -0.79
N ASN A 14 18.69 8.21 0.06
CA ASN A 14 18.48 7.88 1.47
C ASN A 14 17.26 6.97 1.69
N VAL A 15 16.18 7.13 0.91
CA VAL A 15 14.96 6.31 1.01
C VAL A 15 15.20 4.88 0.52
N GLU A 16 15.79 4.71 -0.66
CA GLU A 16 16.17 3.40 -1.18
C GLU A 16 17.14 2.68 -0.24
N ARG A 17 18.20 3.35 0.19
CA ARG A 17 19.16 2.79 1.16
C ARG A 17 18.49 2.45 2.50
N LEU A 18 17.53 3.24 2.96
CA LEU A 18 16.80 2.95 4.18
C LEU A 18 15.91 1.72 4.02
N ILE A 19 15.21 1.58 2.90
CA ILE A 19 14.43 0.37 2.58
C ILE A 19 15.36 -0.84 2.54
N GLU A 20 16.44 -0.77 1.78
CA GLU A 20 17.43 -1.85 1.67
C GLU A 20 18.03 -2.24 3.02
N ALA A 21 18.42 -1.26 3.83
CA ALA A 21 19.00 -1.49 5.15
C ALA A 21 17.99 -2.14 6.11
N LEU A 22 16.73 -1.67 6.12
CA LEU A 22 15.69 -2.22 6.99
C LEU A 22 15.23 -3.61 6.51
N VAL A 23 15.13 -3.80 5.20
CA VAL A 23 14.85 -5.11 4.59
C VAL A 23 16.00 -6.06 4.87
N GLY A 24 17.24 -5.63 4.68
CA GLY A 24 18.44 -6.43 5.00
C GLY A 24 18.52 -6.81 6.47
N ALA A 25 18.28 -5.87 7.39
CA ALA A 25 18.23 -6.15 8.82
C ALA A 25 17.09 -7.12 9.20
N ALA A 26 15.93 -7.04 8.55
CA ALA A 26 14.84 -7.97 8.74
C ALA A 26 15.22 -9.39 8.27
N VAL A 27 15.88 -9.52 7.11
CA VAL A 27 16.38 -10.82 6.60
C VAL A 27 17.42 -11.42 7.54
N MET A 28 18.34 -10.61 8.05
CA MET A 28 19.38 -11.08 8.99
C MET A 28 18.77 -11.53 10.31
N ALA A 29 17.75 -10.84 10.82
CA ALA A 29 17.04 -11.23 12.02
C ALA A 29 16.28 -12.56 11.83
N ASP A 30 15.67 -12.77 10.67
CA ASP A 30 14.96 -14.01 10.33
C ASP A 30 15.95 -15.19 10.20
N ARG A 31 17.15 -14.98 9.63
CA ARG A 31 18.22 -15.97 9.57
C ARG A 31 18.79 -16.34 10.95
N LYS A 32 18.91 -15.38 11.87
CA LYS A 32 19.39 -15.63 13.24
C LYS A 32 18.39 -16.41 14.09
N ASN A 33 17.09 -16.23 13.85
CA ASN A 33 16.03 -16.97 14.54
C ASN A 33 15.81 -18.40 13.98
N GLY A 34 16.63 -18.79 12.99
CA GLY A 34 17.01 -20.17 12.71
C GLY A 34 15.91 -21.15 12.33
N ASN A 35 14.77 -20.77 11.75
CA ASN A 35 13.77 -21.78 11.37
C ASN A 35 12.76 -21.39 10.28
N GLU A 36 13.03 -20.44 9.42
CA GLU A 36 12.16 -20.32 8.25
C GLU A 36 12.87 -20.91 7.02
N SER A 37 12.57 -22.18 6.74
CA SER A 37 12.89 -22.81 5.47
C SER A 37 12.28 -22.02 4.31
N ALA A 38 12.90 -22.06 3.13
CA ALA A 38 12.35 -21.42 1.92
C ALA A 38 10.91 -21.90 1.62
N GLU A 39 10.50 -23.05 2.14
CA GLU A 39 9.14 -23.60 2.09
C GLU A 39 8.16 -22.82 2.98
N GLN A 40 8.56 -22.44 4.18
CA GLN A 40 7.70 -21.68 5.11
C GLN A 40 7.37 -20.28 4.59
N LYS A 41 8.29 -19.64 3.82
CA LYS A 41 8.04 -18.37 3.15
C LYS A 41 6.95 -18.45 2.08
N ARG A 42 6.76 -19.60 1.44
CA ARG A 42 5.71 -19.82 0.42
C ARG A 42 4.32 -20.01 1.00
N HIS A 43 4.19 -20.25 2.29
CA HIS A 43 2.90 -20.41 2.97
C HIS A 43 2.35 -19.10 3.56
N THR A 44 3.14 -18.03 3.60
CA THR A 44 2.68 -16.75 4.14
C THR A 44 2.17 -15.88 3.00
N HIS A 45 0.84 -15.79 2.85
CA HIS A 45 0.22 -14.97 1.81
C HIS A 45 0.33 -13.49 2.16
N VAL A 46 1.15 -12.77 1.42
CA VAL A 46 1.26 -11.32 1.51
C VAL A 46 0.85 -10.71 0.17
N VAL A 47 -0.20 -9.91 0.19
CA VAL A 47 -0.67 -9.20 -1.00
C VAL A 47 -0.73 -7.71 -0.72
N THR A 48 -0.27 -6.90 -1.66
CA THR A 48 -0.43 -5.45 -1.58
C THR A 48 -1.46 -4.99 -2.61
N VAL A 49 -2.40 -4.16 -2.20
CA VAL A 49 -3.46 -3.64 -3.06
C VAL A 49 -3.36 -2.12 -3.20
N SER A 50 -2.91 -1.67 -4.37
CA SER A 50 -3.02 -0.28 -4.82
C SER A 50 -4.33 -0.11 -5.62
N ARG A 51 -4.94 1.08 -5.61
CA ARG A 51 -6.27 1.24 -6.24
C ARG A 51 -6.59 2.69 -6.57
N ASN A 52 -7.42 2.90 -7.60
CA ASN A 52 -8.13 4.16 -7.79
C ASN A 52 -9.27 4.32 -6.77
N TYR A 53 -9.67 5.56 -6.52
CA TYR A 53 -10.83 5.85 -5.67
C TYR A 53 -12.12 5.53 -6.44
N GLY A 54 -12.99 4.71 -5.84
CA GLY A 54 -14.17 4.19 -6.54
C GLY A 54 -13.95 2.89 -7.32
N ALA A 55 -12.70 2.39 -7.45
CA ALA A 55 -12.40 1.12 -8.13
C ALA A 55 -12.60 -0.14 -7.25
N GLN A 56 -13.38 -0.06 -6.19
CA GLN A 56 -13.73 -1.19 -5.29
C GLN A 56 -12.54 -1.89 -4.61
N GLY A 57 -11.33 -1.38 -4.71
CA GLY A 57 -10.13 -2.04 -4.20
C GLY A 57 -10.15 -2.34 -2.69
N LYS A 58 -10.96 -1.64 -1.89
CA LYS A 58 -11.15 -1.98 -0.46
C LYS A 58 -11.99 -3.25 -0.30
N ALA A 59 -13.07 -3.40 -1.07
CA ALA A 59 -13.90 -4.60 -1.05
C ALA A 59 -13.11 -5.81 -1.54
N VAL A 60 -12.34 -5.65 -2.63
CA VAL A 60 -11.42 -6.67 -3.15
C VAL A 60 -10.43 -7.10 -2.08
N ALA A 61 -9.76 -6.14 -1.43
CA ALA A 61 -8.77 -6.45 -0.40
C ALA A 61 -9.37 -7.19 0.80
N GLN A 62 -10.57 -6.81 1.23
CA GLN A 62 -11.26 -7.48 2.34
C GLN A 62 -11.64 -8.92 1.95
N LEU A 63 -12.31 -9.11 0.81
CA LEU A 63 -12.70 -10.43 0.35
C LEU A 63 -11.49 -11.34 0.11
N LEU A 64 -10.42 -10.80 -0.47
CA LEU A 64 -9.17 -11.55 -0.67
C LEU A 64 -8.55 -11.98 0.66
N ALA A 65 -8.55 -11.10 1.67
CA ALA A 65 -8.05 -11.42 2.99
C ALA A 65 -8.88 -12.52 3.67
N ASP A 66 -10.21 -12.43 3.58
CA ASP A 66 -11.13 -13.44 4.10
C ASP A 66 -10.92 -14.80 3.42
N ARG A 67 -10.75 -14.82 2.10
CA ARG A 67 -10.48 -16.04 1.30
C ARG A 67 -9.13 -16.68 1.66
N LEU A 68 -8.11 -15.87 1.87
CA LEU A 68 -6.76 -16.35 2.24
C LEU A 68 -6.62 -16.66 3.75
N GLY A 69 -7.62 -16.36 4.57
CA GLY A 69 -7.56 -16.54 6.01
C GLY A 69 -6.54 -15.62 6.70
N VAL A 70 -6.26 -14.45 6.10
CA VAL A 70 -5.30 -13.46 6.62
C VAL A 70 -5.99 -12.14 6.96
N ARG A 71 -5.28 -11.24 7.64
CA ARG A 71 -5.85 -9.92 7.98
C ARG A 71 -5.78 -8.97 6.80
N CYS A 72 -6.82 -8.13 6.65
CA CYS A 72 -6.79 -6.95 5.78
C CYS A 72 -6.28 -5.75 6.58
N CYS A 73 -5.14 -5.19 6.18
CA CYS A 73 -4.45 -4.10 6.88
C CYS A 73 -4.57 -2.80 6.06
N ASP A 74 -5.41 -1.88 6.49
CA ASP A 74 -5.59 -0.54 5.92
C ASP A 74 -5.31 0.51 7.01
N ARG A 75 -6.22 0.68 7.95
CA ARG A 75 -6.10 1.68 9.04
C ARG A 75 -5.11 1.27 10.11
N GLU A 76 -4.93 -0.02 10.35
CA GLU A 76 -4.02 -0.54 11.38
C GLU A 76 -2.56 -0.15 11.13
N ILE A 77 -2.19 0.13 9.86
CA ILE A 77 -0.84 0.59 9.52
C ILE A 77 -0.53 1.91 10.23
N LEU A 78 -1.44 2.88 10.17
CA LEU A 78 -1.25 4.18 10.83
C LEU A 78 -1.20 4.04 12.35
N GLN A 79 -2.06 3.20 12.93
CA GLN A 79 -2.02 2.90 14.36
C GLN A 79 -0.70 2.23 14.76
N GLY A 80 -0.18 1.34 13.91
CA GLY A 80 1.13 0.71 14.10
C GLY A 80 2.27 1.73 14.06
N VAL A 81 2.23 2.68 13.11
CA VAL A 81 3.20 3.78 13.03
C VAL A 81 3.14 4.65 14.29
N ALA A 82 1.95 5.09 14.70
CA ALA A 82 1.75 5.91 15.88
C ALA A 82 2.30 5.26 17.15
N ARG A 83 1.97 3.99 17.38
CA ARG A 83 2.49 3.22 18.53
C ARG A 83 4.01 3.11 18.54
N ARG A 84 4.63 2.84 17.38
CA ARG A 84 6.09 2.72 17.29
C ARG A 84 6.83 4.04 17.47
N ALA A 85 6.24 5.10 16.98
CA ALA A 85 6.80 6.46 17.08
C ALA A 85 6.53 7.10 18.46
N ASN A 86 5.66 6.48 19.28
CA ASN A 86 5.16 7.04 20.53
C ASN A 86 4.57 8.46 20.33
N VAL A 87 3.77 8.60 19.29
CA VAL A 87 3.05 9.82 18.93
C VAL A 87 1.55 9.55 18.83
N ASP A 88 0.75 10.62 18.85
CA ASP A 88 -0.69 10.51 18.67
C ASP A 88 -1.05 9.98 17.28
N VAL A 89 -2.08 9.13 17.21
CA VAL A 89 -2.57 8.56 15.93
C VAL A 89 -3.10 9.66 15.01
N ASP A 90 -3.72 10.70 15.57
CA ASP A 90 -4.26 11.80 14.77
C ASP A 90 -3.14 12.66 14.17
N LEU A 91 -2.00 12.76 14.85
CA LEU A 91 -0.80 13.37 14.26
C LEU A 91 -0.30 12.56 13.05
N VAL A 92 -0.26 11.22 13.17
CA VAL A 92 0.15 10.36 12.05
C VAL A 92 -0.85 10.45 10.90
N LYS A 93 -2.14 10.52 11.17
CA LYS A 93 -3.18 10.74 10.13
C LYS A 93 -2.99 12.09 9.44
N THR A 94 -2.77 13.15 10.21
CA THR A 94 -2.52 14.49 9.66
C THR A 94 -1.31 14.50 8.73
N LEU A 95 -0.24 13.82 9.10
CA LEU A 95 0.94 13.67 8.24
C LEU A 95 0.64 12.88 6.97
N ASP A 96 -0.19 11.87 7.08
CA ASP A 96 -0.60 11.03 5.97
C ASP A 96 -1.59 11.71 5.01
N GLU A 97 -2.48 12.55 5.53
CA GLU A 97 -3.47 13.29 4.74
C GLU A 97 -2.90 14.58 4.14
N HIS A 98 -1.88 15.18 4.75
CA HIS A 98 -1.35 16.49 4.39
C HIS A 98 0.05 16.47 3.78
N VAL A 99 0.51 15.33 3.24
CA VAL A 99 1.75 15.27 2.44
C VAL A 99 1.78 16.36 1.36
N LYS A 100 0.61 16.76 0.85
CA LYS A 100 0.40 17.83 -0.13
C LYS A 100 0.70 19.24 0.35
N ARG A 101 0.40 19.58 1.59
CA ARG A 101 0.41 20.99 2.05
C ARG A 101 1.76 21.48 2.52
N ILE A 102 2.73 20.59 2.57
CA ILE A 102 3.97 20.88 3.28
C ILE A 102 5.13 20.99 2.31
N LYS A 103 5.06 21.97 1.43
CA LYS A 103 6.25 22.53 0.76
C LYS A 103 6.88 23.55 1.71
N GLY A 104 7.98 23.16 2.37
CA GLY A 104 8.79 24.08 3.16
C GLY A 104 8.96 23.67 4.63
N ASP A 105 9.77 24.45 5.36
CA ASP A 105 10.19 24.24 6.77
C ASP A 105 9.07 24.24 7.82
N TRP A 106 7.82 24.24 7.41
CA TRP A 106 6.64 24.33 8.25
C TRP A 106 6.40 23.08 9.14
N TRP A 107 7.01 21.97 8.80
CA TRP A 107 7.02 20.75 9.62
C TRP A 107 7.60 20.94 11.01
N HIS A 108 8.46 21.97 11.17
CA HIS A 108 9.13 22.24 12.43
C HIS A 108 8.25 22.96 13.46
N GLY A 109 7.12 23.52 13.04
CA GLY A 109 6.28 24.38 13.88
C GLY A 109 5.00 23.75 14.46
N LEU A 110 4.52 22.62 13.89
CA LEU A 110 3.18 22.12 14.22
C LEU A 110 3.12 21.13 15.40
N ILE A 111 4.25 20.72 15.94
CA ILE A 111 4.32 19.66 16.93
C ILE A 111 4.86 20.22 18.24
N ASN A 112 4.03 20.40 19.23
CA ASN A 112 4.35 20.72 20.63
C ASN A 112 5.65 20.06 21.12
N GLY A 113 6.82 20.60 20.70
CA GLY A 113 8.14 20.22 21.20
C GLY A 113 8.71 18.86 20.77
N LYS A 114 7.98 17.99 20.07
CA LYS A 114 8.50 16.72 19.54
C LYS A 114 8.62 16.80 18.00
N LYS A 115 9.85 16.85 17.51
CA LYS A 115 10.20 16.84 16.08
C LYS A 115 9.90 15.45 15.50
N PHE A 116 8.69 15.22 14.96
CA PHE A 116 8.39 14.04 14.20
C PHE A 116 8.57 14.36 12.72
N SER A 117 9.68 13.92 12.13
CA SER A 117 10.02 14.24 10.75
C SER A 117 9.41 13.25 9.75
N ARG A 118 9.40 13.64 8.45
CA ARG A 118 9.00 12.79 7.33
C ARG A 118 9.82 11.50 7.30
N GLU A 119 11.13 11.59 7.55
CA GLU A 119 12.02 10.44 7.60
C GLU A 119 11.66 9.50 8.75
N GLN A 120 11.31 10.04 9.91
CA GLN A 120 10.84 9.24 11.06
C GLN A 120 9.53 8.54 10.74
N TYR A 121 8.56 9.25 10.14
CA TYR A 121 7.32 8.65 9.66
C TYR A 121 7.61 7.49 8.71
N PHE A 122 8.41 7.73 7.67
CA PHE A 122 8.76 6.72 6.68
C PHE A 122 9.48 5.52 7.29
N HIS A 123 10.44 5.75 8.17
CA HIS A 123 11.14 4.69 8.89
C HIS A 123 10.18 3.79 9.71
N HIS A 124 9.23 4.39 10.41
CA HIS A 124 8.23 3.63 11.17
C HIS A 124 7.25 2.91 10.25
N LEU A 125 6.83 3.53 9.14
CA LEU A 125 5.97 2.91 8.12
C LEU A 125 6.61 1.64 7.56
N VAL A 126 7.86 1.71 7.12
CA VAL A 126 8.60 0.56 6.60
C VAL A 126 8.66 -0.57 7.64
N LYS A 127 8.97 -0.26 8.91
CA LYS A 127 8.99 -1.26 9.99
C LYS A 127 7.64 -1.91 10.24
N VAL A 128 6.56 -1.14 10.16
CA VAL A 128 5.19 -1.65 10.34
C VAL A 128 4.82 -2.58 9.18
N VAL A 129 5.07 -2.15 7.94
CA VAL A 129 4.77 -2.95 6.73
C VAL A 129 5.57 -4.26 6.74
N LEU A 130 6.86 -4.22 7.06
CA LEU A 130 7.70 -5.41 7.22
C LEU A 130 7.20 -6.31 8.37
N GLY A 131 6.73 -5.74 9.46
CA GLY A 131 6.16 -6.49 10.58
C GLY A 131 4.86 -7.21 10.21
N ILE A 132 4.00 -6.58 9.39
CA ILE A 132 2.77 -7.19 8.88
C ILE A 132 3.11 -8.34 7.92
N SER A 133 4.06 -8.12 7.01
CA SER A 133 4.42 -9.12 5.99
C SER A 133 4.95 -10.44 6.57
N ARG A 134 5.55 -10.43 7.77
CA ARG A 134 6.00 -11.64 8.44
C ARG A 134 4.88 -12.59 8.85
N ASN A 135 3.70 -12.04 9.13
CA ASN A 135 2.56 -12.81 9.60
C ASN A 135 1.52 -13.09 8.50
N GLY A 136 1.80 -12.66 7.27
CA GLY A 136 0.82 -12.65 6.20
C GLY A 136 -0.20 -11.53 6.34
N GLY A 137 -0.80 -11.13 5.22
CA GLY A 137 -1.85 -10.11 5.21
C GLY A 137 -2.06 -9.47 3.85
N VAL A 138 -3.23 -8.90 3.67
CA VAL A 138 -3.54 -8.02 2.54
C VAL A 138 -3.34 -6.57 2.98
N ILE A 139 -2.35 -5.89 2.41
CA ILE A 139 -1.95 -4.54 2.79
C ILE A 139 -2.47 -3.54 1.76
N VAL A 140 -3.23 -2.55 2.21
CA VAL A 140 -3.89 -1.60 1.33
C VAL A 140 -3.18 -0.24 1.30
N GLY A 141 -2.58 0.10 0.17
CA GLY A 141 -1.98 1.42 -0.08
C GLY A 141 -0.63 1.65 0.61
N ARG A 142 -0.32 2.91 0.93
CA ARG A 142 0.88 3.39 1.63
C ARG A 142 2.22 3.05 0.96
N GLY A 143 2.20 2.74 -0.34
CA GLY A 143 3.39 2.30 -1.04
C GLY A 143 3.91 0.94 -0.60
N ALA A 144 3.09 0.10 0.04
CA ALA A 144 3.51 -1.22 0.52
C ALA A 144 4.09 -2.10 -0.58
N HIS A 145 3.59 -1.99 -1.82
CA HIS A 145 4.12 -2.68 -2.99
C HIS A 145 5.56 -2.28 -3.31
N LEU A 146 5.95 -1.04 -3.02
CA LEU A 146 7.32 -0.54 -3.20
C LEU A 146 8.24 -0.94 -2.04
N ILE A 147 7.70 -0.93 -0.81
CA ILE A 147 8.45 -1.35 0.39
C ILE A 147 8.80 -2.83 0.33
N LEU A 148 7.85 -3.68 -0.06
CA LEU A 148 8.03 -5.13 -0.03
C LEU A 148 8.68 -5.68 -1.30
N GLY A 149 8.43 -5.05 -2.44
CA GLY A 149 8.89 -5.55 -3.72
C GLY A 149 8.28 -6.91 -4.12
N PRO A 150 8.67 -7.46 -5.30
CA PRO A 150 8.12 -8.72 -5.82
C PRO A 150 8.54 -9.96 -5.01
N GLU A 151 9.66 -9.87 -4.29
CA GLU A 151 10.21 -11.00 -3.53
C GLU A 151 9.42 -11.29 -2.24
N ARG A 152 8.59 -10.34 -1.77
CA ARG A 152 7.92 -10.42 -0.47
C ARG A 152 6.42 -10.30 -0.51
N ALA A 153 5.86 -9.83 -1.61
CA ALA A 153 4.42 -9.65 -1.75
C ALA A 153 3.99 -9.84 -3.19
N PHE A 154 2.80 -10.36 -3.38
CA PHE A 154 2.09 -10.27 -4.65
C PHE A 154 1.45 -8.88 -4.76
N ARG A 155 1.80 -8.14 -5.82
CA ARG A 155 1.49 -6.70 -5.94
C ARG A 155 0.36 -6.49 -6.94
N VAL A 156 -0.77 -6.03 -6.44
CA VAL A 156 -1.98 -5.82 -7.23
C VAL A 156 -2.33 -4.34 -7.33
N ARG A 157 -2.76 -3.90 -8.51
CA ARG A 157 -3.39 -2.60 -8.72
C ARG A 157 -4.80 -2.78 -9.29
N ILE A 158 -5.79 -2.18 -8.64
CA ILE A 158 -7.17 -2.15 -9.10
C ILE A 158 -7.46 -0.76 -9.65
N VAL A 159 -7.77 -0.71 -10.94
CA VAL A 159 -8.09 0.53 -11.64
C VAL A 159 -9.57 0.56 -12.05
N GLY A 160 -10.05 1.71 -12.42
CA GLY A 160 -11.36 1.92 -13.03
C GLY A 160 -11.37 3.25 -13.75
N THR A 161 -12.24 3.39 -14.75
CA THR A 161 -12.39 4.67 -15.45
C THR A 161 -13.06 5.71 -14.54
N LEU A 162 -12.73 6.97 -14.77
CA LEU A 162 -13.31 8.08 -14.00
C LEU A 162 -14.85 8.08 -13.97
N PRO A 163 -15.59 7.82 -15.07
CA PRO A 163 -17.04 7.75 -15.04
C PRO A 163 -17.55 6.68 -14.06
N HIS A 164 -17.10 5.43 -14.19
CA HIS A 164 -17.56 4.33 -13.34
C HIS A 164 -17.16 4.50 -11.87
N CYS A 165 -15.95 5.00 -11.63
CA CYS A 165 -15.52 5.35 -10.28
C CYS A 165 -16.38 6.44 -9.66
N ALA A 166 -16.72 7.49 -10.44
CA ALA A 166 -17.56 8.58 -9.97
C ALA A 166 -19.01 8.14 -9.70
N GLU A 167 -19.59 7.28 -10.53
CA GLU A 167 -20.92 6.70 -10.29
C GLU A 167 -20.97 5.93 -8.96
N ARG A 168 -19.97 5.08 -8.71
CA ARG A 168 -19.87 4.32 -7.43
C ARG A 168 -19.68 5.25 -6.24
N ILE A 169 -18.90 6.32 -6.38
CA ILE A 169 -18.69 7.30 -5.31
C ILE A 169 -19.95 8.13 -5.09
N ALA A 170 -20.64 8.56 -6.15
CA ALA A 170 -21.90 9.27 -6.05
C ALA A 170 -22.94 8.47 -5.26
N ALA A 171 -23.10 7.18 -5.58
CA ALA A 171 -24.01 6.29 -4.88
C ALA A 171 -23.60 6.05 -3.40
N ARG A 172 -22.30 5.83 -3.15
CA ARG A 172 -21.79 5.53 -1.80
C ARG A 172 -21.82 6.71 -0.84
N GLU A 173 -21.54 7.92 -1.35
CA GLU A 173 -21.39 9.14 -0.54
C GLU A 173 -22.57 10.09 -0.69
N HIS A 174 -23.62 9.66 -1.42
CA HIS A 174 -24.81 10.45 -1.67
C HIS A 174 -24.51 11.84 -2.29
N LEU A 175 -23.57 11.86 -3.26
CA LEU A 175 -23.13 13.06 -3.96
C LEU A 175 -23.75 13.14 -5.36
N GLY A 176 -23.88 14.37 -5.87
CA GLY A 176 -24.13 14.58 -7.31
C GLY A 176 -22.92 14.10 -8.13
N ILE A 177 -23.16 13.62 -9.37
CA ILE A 177 -22.12 13.02 -10.22
C ILE A 177 -20.92 13.96 -10.47
N ALA A 178 -21.17 15.26 -10.64
CA ALA A 178 -20.11 16.26 -10.85
C ALA A 178 -19.20 16.37 -9.60
N ALA A 179 -19.77 16.41 -8.40
CA ALA A 179 -19.03 16.44 -7.14
C ALA A 179 -18.27 15.13 -6.92
N ALA A 180 -18.87 13.98 -7.24
CA ALA A 180 -18.22 12.68 -7.16
C ALA A 180 -17.02 12.58 -8.12
N ARG A 181 -17.11 13.07 -9.36
CA ARG A 181 -15.98 13.13 -10.30
C ARG A 181 -14.84 13.97 -9.74
N GLN A 182 -15.14 15.15 -9.22
CA GLN A 182 -14.13 16.01 -8.60
C GLN A 182 -13.46 15.30 -7.41
N ARG A 183 -14.25 14.64 -6.57
CA ARG A 183 -13.75 13.87 -5.42
C ARG A 183 -12.83 12.72 -5.83
N VAL A 184 -13.15 12.01 -6.91
CA VAL A 184 -12.27 10.93 -7.44
C VAL A 184 -10.94 11.51 -7.89
N LEU A 185 -10.95 12.59 -8.67
CA LEU A 185 -9.72 13.25 -9.15
C LEU A 185 -8.85 13.76 -7.99
N GLU A 186 -9.46 14.36 -6.99
CA GLU A 186 -8.75 14.86 -5.81
C GLU A 186 -8.05 13.73 -5.05
N VAL A 187 -8.79 12.66 -4.70
CA VAL A 187 -8.24 11.55 -3.90
C VAL A 187 -7.17 10.78 -4.68
N ASP A 188 -7.36 10.54 -5.99
CA ASP A 188 -6.36 9.84 -6.79
C ASP A 188 -5.13 10.74 -7.05
N GLY A 189 -5.34 12.04 -7.23
CA GLY A 189 -4.25 13.03 -7.28
C GLY A 189 -3.41 13.03 -5.99
N GLU A 190 -4.08 12.98 -4.82
CA GLU A 190 -3.41 12.87 -3.52
C GLU A 190 -2.57 11.61 -3.37
N ARG A 191 -3.11 10.47 -3.81
CA ARG A 191 -2.38 9.20 -3.78
C ARG A 191 -1.18 9.20 -4.71
N SER A 192 -1.34 9.74 -5.92
CA SER A 192 -0.25 9.86 -6.88
C SER A 192 0.88 10.75 -6.34
N GLU A 193 0.52 11.89 -5.76
CA GLU A 193 1.49 12.81 -5.16
C GLU A 193 2.20 12.19 -3.96
N TYR A 194 1.47 11.50 -3.07
CA TYR A 194 2.04 10.76 -1.94
C TYR A 194 3.11 9.75 -2.39
N ILE A 195 2.81 8.95 -3.41
CA ILE A 195 3.76 7.96 -3.94
C ILE A 195 4.95 8.65 -4.60
N ARG A 196 4.72 9.68 -5.40
CA ARG A 196 5.80 10.44 -6.06
C ARG A 196 6.72 11.12 -5.05
N GLU A 197 6.16 11.71 -3.99
CA GLU A 197 6.97 12.41 -2.99
C GLU A 197 7.77 11.48 -2.09
N LEU A 198 7.19 10.34 -1.67
CA LEU A 198 7.88 9.41 -0.77
C LEU A 198 8.83 8.46 -1.49
N TYR A 199 8.48 8.04 -2.70
CA TYR A 199 9.19 6.97 -3.42
C TYR A 199 9.78 7.42 -4.76
N ASP A 200 9.43 8.62 -5.24
CA ASP A 200 9.85 9.17 -6.54
C ASP A 200 9.48 8.32 -7.76
N VAL A 201 8.35 7.65 -7.70
CA VAL A 201 7.83 6.82 -8.78
C VAL A 201 6.42 7.25 -9.18
N ASP A 202 6.02 6.89 -10.39
CA ASP A 202 4.64 7.03 -10.85
C ASP A 202 3.82 5.81 -10.37
N ILE A 203 2.74 6.08 -9.63
CA ILE A 203 1.81 5.06 -9.16
C ILE A 203 1.14 4.30 -10.31
N GLU A 204 1.08 4.89 -11.52
CA GLU A 204 0.45 4.28 -12.68
C GLU A 204 1.38 3.37 -13.48
N ASN A 205 2.68 3.38 -13.20
CA ASN A 205 3.62 2.50 -13.86
C ASN A 205 3.33 1.02 -13.51
N ALA A 206 2.84 0.28 -14.51
CA ALA A 206 2.47 -1.13 -14.37
C ALA A 206 3.65 -2.04 -13.94
N GLY A 207 4.89 -1.65 -14.19
CA GLY A 207 6.10 -2.40 -13.80
C GLY A 207 6.28 -2.58 -12.28
N PHE A 208 5.56 -1.81 -11.47
CA PHE A 208 5.56 -1.97 -10.01
C PHE A 208 4.52 -2.96 -9.50
N TYR A 209 3.74 -3.59 -10.38
CA TYR A 209 2.68 -4.52 -10.02
C TYR A 209 2.82 -5.83 -10.76
N ASP A 210 2.41 -6.91 -10.12
CA ASP A 210 2.38 -8.25 -10.73
C ASP A 210 1.07 -8.47 -11.49
N LEU A 211 0.00 -7.74 -11.09
CA LEU A 211 -1.30 -7.81 -11.72
C LEU A 211 -2.01 -6.44 -11.65
N VAL A 212 -2.53 -5.99 -12.79
CA VAL A 212 -3.39 -4.81 -12.88
C VAL A 212 -4.75 -5.23 -13.43
N LEU A 213 -5.83 -4.92 -12.67
CA LEU A 213 -7.20 -5.30 -13.03
C LEU A 213 -8.10 -4.09 -13.10
N ASN A 214 -8.95 -4.07 -14.13
CA ASN A 214 -9.95 -3.02 -14.32
C ASN A 214 -11.30 -3.45 -13.75
N SER A 215 -11.78 -2.74 -12.73
CA SER A 215 -13.03 -3.01 -12.02
C SER A 215 -14.30 -2.52 -12.75
N ASP A 216 -14.17 -1.98 -13.95
CA ASP A 216 -15.35 -1.50 -14.70
C ASP A 216 -16.15 -2.68 -15.25
N ARG A 217 -15.48 -3.81 -15.54
CA ARG A 217 -16.08 -4.99 -16.16
C ARG A 217 -16.10 -6.22 -15.26
N PHE A 218 -15.28 -6.23 -14.23
CA PHE A 218 -15.19 -7.33 -13.28
C PHE A 218 -15.84 -6.93 -11.97
N ASP A 219 -16.65 -7.79 -11.40
CA ASP A 219 -17.11 -7.68 -10.02
C ASP A 219 -15.99 -8.04 -9.03
N VAL A 220 -16.28 -7.85 -7.75
CA VAL A 220 -15.28 -8.05 -6.68
C VAL A 220 -14.84 -9.51 -6.61
N GLU A 221 -15.77 -10.45 -6.78
CA GLU A 221 -15.51 -11.89 -6.77
C GLU A 221 -14.58 -12.31 -7.90
N SER A 222 -14.91 -11.93 -9.13
CA SER A 222 -14.11 -12.24 -10.32
C SER A 222 -12.69 -11.65 -10.24
N ILE A 223 -12.56 -10.44 -9.66
CA ILE A 223 -11.26 -9.83 -9.40
C ILE A 223 -10.45 -10.68 -8.40
N VAL A 224 -11.07 -11.09 -7.29
CA VAL A 224 -10.39 -11.92 -6.27
C VAL A 224 -9.97 -13.27 -6.84
N GLU A 225 -10.82 -13.92 -7.62
CA GLU A 225 -10.47 -15.18 -8.27
C GLU A 225 -9.31 -15.03 -9.26
N SER A 226 -9.31 -13.95 -10.04
CA SER A 226 -8.19 -13.62 -10.95
C SER A 226 -6.88 -13.42 -10.18
N ILE A 227 -6.93 -12.77 -9.03
CA ILE A 227 -5.76 -12.57 -8.16
C ILE A 227 -5.25 -13.91 -7.63
N LEU A 228 -6.14 -14.76 -7.10
CA LEU A 228 -5.77 -16.06 -6.55
C LEU A 228 -5.15 -16.96 -7.61
N PHE A 229 -5.74 -16.98 -8.81
CA PHE A 229 -5.21 -17.74 -9.94
C PHE A 229 -3.82 -17.24 -10.37
N ALA A 230 -3.63 -15.92 -10.48
CA ALA A 230 -2.34 -15.34 -10.82
C ALA A 230 -1.29 -15.59 -9.74
N MET A 231 -1.66 -15.56 -8.46
CA MET A 231 -0.77 -15.93 -7.35
C MET A 231 -0.27 -17.37 -7.47
N GLN A 232 -1.14 -18.32 -7.84
CA GLN A 232 -0.70 -19.70 -8.08
C GLN A 232 0.30 -19.76 -9.23
N GLY A 233 0.07 -19.02 -10.32
CA GLY A 233 0.96 -18.97 -11.47
C GLY A 233 2.38 -18.51 -11.15
N VAL A 234 2.58 -17.75 -10.08
CA VAL A 234 3.90 -17.33 -9.61
C VAL A 234 4.39 -18.11 -8.37
N GLY A 235 3.73 -19.24 -8.06
CA GLY A 235 4.20 -20.21 -7.07
C GLY A 235 3.68 -20.03 -5.63
N TYR A 236 2.63 -19.22 -5.41
CA TYR A 236 1.94 -19.22 -4.13
C TYR A 236 1.09 -20.48 -3.98
N VAL A 237 1.14 -21.11 -2.80
CA VAL A 237 0.31 -22.27 -2.49
C VAL A 237 -1.06 -21.79 -2.02
N ILE A 238 -2.05 -21.86 -2.90
CA ILE A 238 -3.44 -21.51 -2.58
C ILE A 238 -4.22 -22.81 -2.40
N PRO A 239 -4.82 -23.08 -1.22
CA PRO A 239 -5.63 -24.29 -1.01
C PRO A 239 -6.80 -24.36 -1.99
N GLU A 240 -7.11 -25.54 -2.52
CA GLU A 240 -8.24 -25.72 -3.46
C GLU A 240 -9.58 -25.24 -2.90
N ALA A 241 -9.79 -25.40 -1.59
CA ALA A 241 -10.99 -24.92 -0.90
C ALA A 241 -11.17 -23.39 -0.98
N VAL A 242 -10.09 -22.65 -1.25
CA VAL A 242 -10.09 -21.18 -1.42
C VAL A 242 -10.44 -20.79 -2.85
N LEU A 243 -10.15 -21.67 -3.81
CA LEU A 243 -10.47 -21.49 -5.21
C LEU A 243 -11.91 -21.95 -5.40
N LYS A 244 -12.87 -21.04 -5.36
CA LYS A 244 -14.22 -21.35 -5.83
C LYS A 244 -14.15 -21.44 -7.35
N VAL A 245 -14.04 -22.63 -7.87
CA VAL A 245 -14.33 -22.89 -9.28
C VAL A 245 -15.83 -22.75 -9.46
N SER A 246 -16.31 -21.55 -9.63
CA SER A 246 -17.63 -21.33 -10.22
C SER A 246 -17.46 -21.54 -11.72
N CYS A 247 -17.39 -22.79 -12.15
CA CYS A 247 -17.71 -23.09 -13.54
C CYS A 247 -19.22 -22.89 -13.70
N PRO A 248 -19.67 -22.10 -14.69
CA PRO A 248 -21.10 -21.96 -14.98
C PRO A 248 -21.73 -23.27 -15.43
#